data_fea63fe7aaed55cf55183d20f95fd6dd
#
_entry.id   fea63fe7aaed55cf55183d20f95fd6dd
#
_cell.length_a   1.000
_cell.length_b   1.000
_cell.length_c   1.000
_cell.angle_alpha   90.00
_cell.angle_beta   90.00
_cell.angle_gamma   90.00
#
_symmetry.space_group_name_H-M   'P 1'
#
loop_
_entity.id
_entity.type
_entity.pdbx_description
1 polymer ?
#
loop_
_entity_poly.entity_id
_entity_poly.type
_entity_poly.pdbx_seq_one_letter_code
_entity_poly.pdbx_strand_id
1 'polypeptide(L)'
;TLSLHDALPILMSAGLTNVAAVVTRYFGGAKLGVRGLIDAYTESVEAALAEAKLIKVIPMQNLSVDCEYAEAQQLQGLLPKLGGAIGDVTYDARVRFEISVPEASLTELCDFLDSKVHSNGLNYTIED
;
A
#
# COMPACT_ATOMS: atom_id res chain seq x y z
N THR A 1 10.98 -31.60 -10.84
CA THR A 1 10.47 -30.42 -10.13
C THR A 1 9.70 -29.52 -11.08
N LEU A 2 8.45 -29.26 -10.76
CA LEU A 2 7.63 -28.31 -11.49
C LEU A 2 8.07 -26.89 -11.11
N SER A 3 8.20 -26.05 -12.11
CA SER A 3 8.63 -24.68 -11.87
C SER A 3 7.49 -23.79 -11.39
N LEU A 4 7.82 -22.62 -10.85
CA LEU A 4 6.85 -21.60 -10.46
C LEU A 4 5.95 -21.13 -11.60
N HIS A 5 6.33 -21.42 -12.86
CA HIS A 5 5.51 -21.07 -14.02
C HIS A 5 4.14 -21.78 -14.03
N ASP A 6 4.02 -22.92 -13.36
CA ASP A 6 2.76 -23.67 -13.32
C ASP A 6 1.73 -23.00 -12.39
N ALA A 7 2.21 -22.29 -11.35
CA ALA A 7 1.36 -21.54 -10.43
C ALA A 7 1.14 -20.09 -10.86
N LEU A 8 2.01 -19.54 -11.69
CA LEU A 8 1.98 -18.15 -12.10
C LEU A 8 0.67 -17.71 -12.76
N PRO A 9 0.05 -18.52 -13.67
CA PRO A 9 -1.23 -18.13 -14.28
C PRO A 9 -2.33 -17.92 -13.25
N ILE A 10 -2.35 -18.69 -12.15
CA ILE A 10 -3.35 -18.55 -11.10
C ILE A 10 -3.18 -17.23 -10.37
N LEU A 11 -1.94 -16.88 -10.01
CA LEU A 11 -1.62 -15.63 -9.35
C LEU A 11 -1.94 -14.44 -10.24
N MET A 12 -1.64 -14.53 -11.52
CA MET A 12 -1.96 -13.48 -12.50
C MET A 12 -3.46 -13.32 -12.69
N SER A 13 -4.21 -14.43 -12.75
CA SER A 13 -5.68 -14.39 -12.85
C SER A 13 -6.32 -13.70 -11.66
N ALA A 14 -5.73 -13.82 -10.48
CA ALA A 14 -6.19 -13.14 -9.27
C ALA A 14 -5.77 -11.67 -9.22
N GLY A 15 -4.99 -11.18 -10.21
CA GLY A 15 -4.52 -9.81 -10.26
C GLY A 15 -3.51 -9.46 -9.19
N LEU A 16 -2.76 -10.45 -8.71
CA LEU A 16 -1.81 -10.26 -7.61
C LEU A 16 -0.44 -9.80 -8.11
N THR A 17 0.18 -8.92 -7.32
CA THR A 17 1.56 -8.48 -7.48
C THR A 17 2.27 -8.56 -6.12
N ASN A 18 3.59 -8.49 -6.12
CA ASN A 18 4.38 -8.55 -4.88
C ASN A 18 4.07 -9.78 -4.04
N VAL A 19 4.03 -10.95 -4.70
CA VAL A 19 3.67 -12.22 -4.09
C VAL A 19 4.74 -13.26 -4.42
N ALA A 20 5.06 -14.08 -3.44
CA ALA A 20 5.87 -15.28 -3.62
C ALA A 20 5.05 -16.49 -3.20
N ALA A 21 5.06 -17.53 -4.01
CA ALA A 21 4.39 -18.79 -3.70
C ALA A 21 5.42 -19.91 -3.59
N VAL A 22 5.35 -20.67 -2.49
CA VAL A 22 6.22 -21.83 -2.26
C VAL A 22 5.33 -23.04 -2.04
N VAL A 23 5.56 -24.09 -2.82
CA VAL A 23 4.82 -25.34 -2.70
C VAL A 23 5.76 -26.43 -2.21
N THR A 24 5.42 -27.06 -1.10
CA THR A 24 6.19 -28.14 -0.51
C THR A 24 5.48 -29.47 -0.75
N ARG A 25 6.27 -30.47 -1.13
CA ARG A 25 5.76 -31.81 -1.42
C ARG A 25 6.42 -32.85 -0.55
N TYR A 26 5.63 -33.75 -0.02
CA TYR A 26 6.12 -34.96 0.62
C TYR A 26 6.20 -36.09 -0.41
N PHE A 27 7.32 -36.81 -0.43
CA PHE A 27 7.52 -37.94 -1.34
C PHE A 27 6.84 -39.20 -0.77
N GLY A 28 6.24 -39.99 -1.64
CA GLY A 28 5.56 -41.21 -1.28
C GLY A 28 4.10 -41.22 -1.75
N GLY A 29 3.43 -42.34 -1.53
CA GLY A 29 2.04 -42.49 -1.94
C GLY A 29 1.87 -42.79 -3.43
N ALA A 30 0.71 -42.42 -3.98
CA ALA A 30 0.38 -42.69 -5.37
C ALA A 30 1.20 -41.88 -6.35
N LYS A 31 1.57 -42.50 -7.46
CA LYS A 31 2.23 -41.80 -8.56
C LYS A 31 1.18 -41.05 -9.38
N LEU A 32 1.24 -39.74 -9.35
CA LEU A 32 0.28 -38.86 -10.03
C LEU A 32 0.61 -38.60 -11.48
N GLY A 33 1.88 -38.80 -11.88
CA GLY A 33 2.35 -38.38 -13.18
C GLY A 33 2.48 -36.86 -13.28
N VAL A 34 2.98 -36.36 -14.41
CA VAL A 34 3.24 -34.92 -14.59
C VAL A 34 1.95 -34.11 -14.49
N ARG A 35 0.89 -34.53 -15.15
CA ARG A 35 -0.38 -33.82 -15.18
C ARG A 35 -1.05 -33.80 -13.80
N GLY A 36 -1.02 -34.92 -13.08
CA GLY A 36 -1.56 -34.98 -11.74
C GLY A 36 -0.79 -34.11 -10.75
N LEU A 37 0.54 -33.98 -10.93
CA LEU A 37 1.36 -33.08 -10.12
C LEU A 37 1.05 -31.60 -10.40
N ILE A 38 0.83 -31.23 -11.65
CA ILE A 38 0.42 -29.88 -12.01
C ILE A 38 -0.92 -29.55 -11.36
N ASP A 39 -1.90 -30.45 -11.46
CA ASP A 39 -3.21 -30.26 -10.85
C ASP A 39 -3.11 -30.12 -9.32
N ALA A 40 -2.29 -30.95 -8.68
CA ALA A 40 -2.09 -30.91 -7.24
C ALA A 40 -1.44 -29.59 -6.79
N TYR A 41 -0.45 -29.11 -7.49
CA TYR A 41 0.19 -27.83 -7.20
C TYR A 41 -0.78 -26.67 -7.41
N THR A 42 -1.56 -26.71 -8.49
CA THR A 42 -2.58 -25.71 -8.80
C THR A 42 -3.63 -25.63 -7.69
N GLU A 43 -4.17 -26.77 -7.29
CA GLU A 43 -5.15 -26.84 -6.19
C GLU A 43 -4.59 -26.33 -4.88
N SER A 44 -3.32 -26.64 -4.59
CA SER A 44 -2.65 -26.19 -3.38
C SER A 44 -2.54 -24.66 -3.34
N VAL A 45 -2.15 -24.05 -4.45
CA VAL A 45 -2.05 -22.58 -4.56
C VAL A 45 -3.43 -21.94 -4.47
N GLU A 46 -4.42 -22.48 -5.15
CA GLU A 46 -5.80 -21.99 -5.10
C GLU A 46 -6.37 -22.05 -3.68
N ALA A 47 -6.13 -23.14 -2.96
CA ALA A 47 -6.58 -23.30 -1.59
C ALA A 47 -5.91 -22.26 -0.66
N ALA A 48 -4.63 -22.02 -0.84
CA ALA A 48 -3.91 -21.01 -0.07
C ALA A 48 -4.45 -19.59 -0.34
N LEU A 49 -4.74 -19.28 -1.61
CA LEU A 49 -5.32 -17.99 -1.98
C LEU A 49 -6.71 -17.78 -1.38
N ALA A 50 -7.52 -18.84 -1.31
CA ALA A 50 -8.86 -18.76 -0.73
C ALA A 50 -8.83 -18.38 0.76
N GLU A 51 -7.77 -18.76 1.48
CA GLU A 51 -7.59 -18.44 2.90
C GLU A 51 -6.75 -17.19 3.13
N ALA A 52 -6.05 -16.69 2.11
CA ALA A 52 -5.14 -15.56 2.23
C ALA A 52 -5.91 -14.25 2.40
N LYS A 53 -5.34 -13.36 3.21
CA LYS A 53 -5.82 -11.99 3.30
C LYS A 53 -5.10 -11.14 2.26
N LEU A 54 -5.85 -10.73 1.24
CA LEU A 54 -5.32 -9.87 0.19
C LEU A 54 -5.55 -8.40 0.56
N ILE A 55 -4.52 -7.60 0.36
CA ILE A 55 -4.58 -6.16 0.59
C ILE A 55 -4.19 -5.43 -0.68
N LYS A 56 -4.78 -4.26 -0.88
CA LYS A 56 -4.40 -3.39 -1.99
C LYS A 56 -3.23 -2.53 -1.54
N VAL A 57 -2.09 -2.65 -2.21
CA VAL A 57 -0.94 -1.78 -1.96
C VAL A 57 -1.16 -0.47 -2.69
N ILE A 58 -1.25 0.62 -1.94
CA ILE A 58 -1.42 1.97 -2.49
C ILE A 58 -0.11 2.72 -2.30
N PRO A 59 0.50 3.26 -3.38
CA PRO A 59 1.69 4.09 -3.24
C PRO A 59 1.37 5.34 -2.42
N MET A 60 2.17 5.60 -1.38
CA MET A 60 2.00 6.72 -0.48
C MET A 60 3.16 7.69 -0.60
N GLN A 61 2.87 8.97 -0.43
CA GLN A 61 3.86 10.03 -0.40
C GLN A 61 3.88 10.68 0.98
N ASN A 62 5.06 10.89 1.51
CA ASN A 62 5.24 11.53 2.81
C ASN A 62 5.59 13.01 2.62
N LEU A 63 5.01 13.84 3.48
CA LEU A 63 5.29 15.27 3.51
C LEU A 63 5.50 15.72 4.95
N SER A 64 6.36 16.73 5.12
CA SER A 64 6.55 17.43 6.39
C SER A 64 5.91 18.80 6.28
N VAL A 65 5.05 19.17 7.22
CA VAL A 65 4.29 20.43 7.20
C VAL A 65 4.56 21.22 8.47
N ASP A 66 4.81 22.51 8.30
CA ASP A 66 4.97 23.48 9.38
C ASP A 66 3.94 24.59 9.15
N CYS A 67 3.00 24.76 10.08
CA CYS A 67 1.91 25.72 9.91
C CYS A 67 1.40 26.21 11.27
N GLU A 68 0.45 27.13 11.23
CA GLU A 68 -0.25 27.61 12.42
C GLU A 68 -1.36 26.64 12.80
N TYR A 69 -1.90 26.80 14.02
CA TYR A 69 -2.91 25.89 14.56
C TYR A 69 -4.17 25.84 13.71
N ALA A 70 -4.60 26.96 13.12
CA ALA A 70 -5.80 26.99 12.29
C ALA A 70 -5.66 26.12 11.04
N GLU A 71 -4.51 26.21 10.36
CA GLU A 71 -4.23 25.39 9.17
C GLU A 71 -4.08 23.93 9.52
N ALA A 72 -3.49 23.63 10.69
CA ALA A 72 -3.37 22.26 11.17
C ALA A 72 -4.73 21.59 11.36
N GLN A 73 -5.70 22.33 11.91
CA GLN A 73 -7.06 21.83 12.07
C GLN A 73 -7.74 21.57 10.72
N GLN A 74 -7.56 22.47 9.77
CA GLN A 74 -8.09 22.30 8.41
C GLN A 74 -7.49 21.07 7.73
N LEU A 75 -6.20 20.85 7.86
CA LEU A 75 -5.54 19.68 7.32
C LEU A 75 -6.02 18.38 7.97
N GLN A 76 -6.20 18.38 9.29
CA GLN A 76 -6.72 17.22 10.01
C GLN A 76 -8.12 16.83 9.52
N GLY A 77 -8.93 17.81 9.13
CA GLY A 77 -10.25 17.55 8.55
C GLY A 77 -10.19 17.10 7.09
N LEU A 78 -9.19 17.56 6.34
CA LEU A 78 -9.04 17.25 4.91
C LEU A 78 -8.40 15.88 4.66
N LEU A 79 -7.41 15.49 5.46
CA LEU A 79 -6.64 14.27 5.23
C LEU A 79 -7.48 13.00 5.13
N PRO A 80 -8.49 12.74 5.99
CA PRO A 80 -9.33 11.56 5.83
C PRO A 80 -10.07 11.52 4.50
N LYS A 81 -10.44 12.66 3.96
CA LYS A 81 -11.12 12.76 2.65
C LYS A 81 -10.19 12.40 1.50
N LEU A 82 -8.89 12.61 1.68
CA LEU A 82 -7.87 12.28 0.69
C LEU A 82 -7.27 10.88 0.89
N GLY A 83 -7.70 10.17 1.92
CA GLY A 83 -7.13 8.87 2.27
C GLY A 83 -5.79 8.97 2.97
N GLY A 84 -5.46 10.13 3.54
CA GLY A 84 -4.20 10.37 4.22
C GLY A 84 -4.24 10.08 5.71
N ALA A 85 -3.06 10.10 6.31
CA ALA A 85 -2.89 9.90 7.74
C ALA A 85 -1.86 10.88 8.30
N ILE A 86 -1.98 11.21 9.58
CA ILE A 86 -1.04 12.07 10.28
C ILE A 86 -0.12 11.18 11.11
N GLY A 87 1.19 11.42 10.98
CA GLY A 87 2.20 10.77 11.79
C GLY A 87 2.56 11.60 13.03
N ASP A 88 3.86 11.78 13.26
CA ASP A 88 4.33 12.52 14.44
C ASP A 88 3.93 13.99 14.37
N VAL A 89 3.44 14.52 15.48
CA VAL A 89 3.02 15.91 15.61
C VAL A 89 3.80 16.57 16.73
N THR A 90 4.38 17.75 16.45
CA THR A 90 5.06 18.55 17.45
C THR A 90 4.32 19.88 17.60
N TYR A 91 3.87 20.18 18.82
CA TYR A 91 3.20 21.43 19.16
C TYR A 91 4.18 22.37 19.83
N ASP A 92 4.41 23.50 19.21
CA ASP A 92 5.26 24.57 19.72
C ASP A 92 4.60 25.90 19.36
N ALA A 93 5.35 26.97 19.15
CA ALA A 93 4.79 28.23 18.63
C ALA A 93 4.07 27.99 17.30
N ARG A 94 4.52 27.04 16.53
CA ARG A 94 3.86 26.54 15.31
C ARG A 94 3.68 25.03 15.43
N VAL A 95 2.79 24.48 14.61
CA VAL A 95 2.55 23.04 14.56
C VAL A 95 3.38 22.43 13.44
N ARG A 96 4.16 21.42 13.78
CA ARG A 96 4.93 20.62 12.81
C ARG A 96 4.43 19.21 12.84
N PHE A 97 4.15 18.65 11.69
CA PHE A 97 3.71 17.27 11.63
C PHE A 97 4.07 16.62 10.30
N GLU A 98 4.14 15.32 10.34
CA GLU A 98 4.35 14.50 9.15
C GLU A 98 3.02 13.93 8.71
N ILE A 99 2.79 13.93 7.40
CA ILE A 99 1.60 13.38 6.80
C ILE A 99 1.96 12.38 5.71
N SER A 100 1.07 11.43 5.50
CA SER A 100 1.20 10.44 4.44
C SER A 100 -0.09 10.44 3.65
N VAL A 101 -0.01 10.60 2.33
CA VAL A 101 -1.17 10.62 1.46
C VAL A 101 -0.94 9.71 0.25
N PRO A 102 -2.01 9.14 -0.35
CA PRO A 102 -1.86 8.45 -1.62
C PRO A 102 -1.31 9.38 -2.70
N GLU A 103 -0.41 8.86 -3.53
CA GLU A 103 0.17 9.66 -4.63
C GLU A 103 -0.92 10.24 -5.54
N ALA A 104 -2.03 9.54 -5.73
CA ALA A 104 -3.16 10.02 -6.52
C ALA A 104 -3.81 11.28 -5.94
N SER A 105 -3.70 11.50 -4.64
CA SER A 105 -4.27 12.67 -3.94
C SER A 105 -3.26 13.78 -3.73
N LEU A 106 -2.01 13.59 -4.12
CA LEU A 106 -0.94 14.55 -3.86
C LEU A 106 -1.21 15.91 -4.51
N THR A 107 -1.74 15.92 -5.73
CA THR A 107 -2.04 17.16 -6.46
C THR A 107 -3.07 18.01 -5.72
N GLU A 108 -4.15 17.40 -5.24
CA GLU A 108 -5.19 18.12 -4.47
C GLU A 108 -4.63 18.67 -3.17
N LEU A 109 -3.81 17.88 -2.49
CA LEU A 109 -3.18 18.31 -1.24
C LEU A 109 -2.22 19.47 -1.49
N CYS A 110 -1.38 19.38 -2.51
CA CYS A 110 -0.44 20.45 -2.86
C CYS A 110 -1.16 21.74 -3.24
N ASP A 111 -2.27 21.66 -3.96
CA ASP A 111 -3.07 22.83 -4.29
C ASP A 111 -3.58 23.53 -3.03
N PHE A 112 -4.08 22.76 -2.06
CA PHE A 112 -4.51 23.30 -0.77
C PHE A 112 -3.33 23.95 -0.02
N LEU A 113 -2.20 23.23 0.07
CA LEU A 113 -1.02 23.73 0.79
C LEU A 113 -0.47 24.99 0.14
N ASP A 114 -0.37 25.03 -1.18
CA ASP A 114 0.13 26.19 -1.92
C ASP A 114 -0.75 27.42 -1.70
N SER A 115 -2.06 27.24 -1.59
CA SER A 115 -2.99 28.33 -1.29
C SER A 115 -2.73 28.94 0.09
N LYS A 116 -2.21 28.16 1.04
CA LYS A 116 -1.91 28.61 2.40
C LYS A 116 -0.48 29.14 2.57
N VAL A 117 0.44 28.71 1.73
CA VAL A 117 1.84 29.21 1.77
C VAL A 117 1.89 30.72 1.63
N HIS A 118 1.15 31.27 0.69
CA HIS A 118 1.15 32.71 0.41
C HIS A 118 0.32 33.53 1.38
N SER A 119 -0.75 32.95 1.92
CA SER A 119 -1.69 33.71 2.76
C SER A 119 -1.38 33.58 4.25
N ASN A 120 -0.94 32.43 4.74
CA ASN A 120 -0.87 32.10 6.16
C ASN A 120 0.51 31.63 6.62
N GLY A 121 1.53 31.69 5.77
CA GLY A 121 2.89 31.33 6.15
C GLY A 121 3.13 29.86 6.39
N LEU A 122 2.32 29.00 5.78
CA LEU A 122 2.51 27.56 5.82
C LEU A 122 3.73 27.15 5.00
N ASN A 123 4.53 26.24 5.53
CA ASN A 123 5.66 25.65 4.82
C ASN A 123 5.48 24.13 4.77
N TYR A 124 5.82 23.52 3.65
CA TYR A 124 5.82 22.07 3.53
C TYR A 124 6.96 21.59 2.65
N THR A 125 7.37 20.36 2.88
CA THR A 125 8.42 19.68 2.11
C THR A 125 7.95 18.27 1.79
N ILE A 126 8.09 17.88 0.53
CA ILE A 126 7.81 16.51 0.08
C ILE A 126 9.05 15.69 0.38
N GLU A 127 8.87 14.58 1.12
CA GLU A 127 9.96 13.69 1.46
C GLU A 127 10.06 12.56 0.42
N ASP A 128 11.27 12.25 0.03
CA ASP A 128 11.54 11.13 -0.89
C ASP A 128 11.56 9.77 -0.18
#